data_764cd04b5e678f88e66c7e051e277a62
#
_entry.id   764cd04b5e678f88e66c7e051e277a62
#
_cell.length_a   1.000
_cell.length_b   1.000
_cell.length_c   1.000
_cell.angle_alpha   90.00
_cell.angle_beta   90.00
_cell.angle_gamma   90.00
#
_symmetry.space_group_name_H-M   'P 1'
#
loop_
_entity.id
_entity.type
_entity.pdbx_description
1 polymer ?
#
loop_
_entity_poly.entity_id
_entity_poly.type
_entity_poly.pdbx_seq_one_letter_code
_entity_poly.pdbx_strand_id
1 'polypeptide(L)' 'MKVIIILATGTLLTFPTMENIKPDCFTQGYEILEKLATYHGPEEKGEDQGWVLNDSKVEVAGWYCR' A
#
# COMPACT_ATOMS: atom_id res chain seq x y z
N MET A 1 9.40 -1.54 13.74
CA MET A 1 8.94 -0.69 12.62
C MET A 1 7.54 -1.09 12.20
N LYS A 2 6.84 -0.20 11.57
CA LYS A 2 5.49 -0.43 11.07
C LYS A 2 5.37 0.10 9.66
N VAL A 3 4.54 -0.57 8.87
CA VAL A 3 4.15 -0.07 7.54
C VAL A 3 2.85 0.69 7.71
N ILE A 4 2.82 1.92 7.24
CA ILE A 4 1.63 2.76 7.32
C ILE A 4 1.19 3.10 5.90
N ILE A 5 0.00 2.67 5.56
CA ILE A 5 -0.58 2.90 4.24
C ILE A 5 -1.59 4.03 4.36
N ILE A 6 -1.42 5.06 3.55
CA ILE A 6 -2.27 6.24 3.55
C ILE A 6 -3.28 6.12 2.42
N LEU A 7 -4.56 6.13 2.77
CA LEU A 7 -5.62 6.08 1.77
C LEU A 7 -6.02 7.49 1.34
N ALA A 8 -6.55 7.60 0.15
CA ALA A 8 -6.99 8.88 -0.39
C ALA A 8 -8.08 9.54 0.48
N THR A 9 -8.80 8.75 1.27
CA THR A 9 -9.80 9.25 2.19
C THR A 9 -9.21 9.89 3.45
N GLY A 10 -7.89 9.76 3.66
CA GLY A 10 -7.23 10.18 4.87
C GLY A 10 -7.10 9.10 5.92
N THR A 11 -7.66 7.93 5.69
CA THR A 11 -7.56 6.81 6.62
C THR A 11 -6.16 6.20 6.56
N LEU A 12 -5.62 5.82 7.72
CA LEU A 12 -4.33 5.18 7.82
C LEU A 12 -4.51 3.71 8.19
N LEU A 13 -3.82 2.84 7.44
CA LEU A 13 -3.77 1.42 7.77
C LEU A 13 -2.36 1.12 8.28
N THR A 14 -2.28 0.50 9.44
CA THR A 14 -1.01 0.21 10.10
C THR A 14 -0.78 -1.29 10.17
N PHE A 15 0.39 -1.73 9.72
CA PHE A 15 0.77 -3.14 9.75
C PHE A 15 2.12 -3.30 10.43
N PRO A 16 2.25 -4.23 11.38
CA PRO A 16 3.55 -4.48 12.00
C PRO A 16 4.49 -5.18 11.01
N THR A 17 5.79 -4.92 11.16
CA THR A 17 6.81 -5.62 10.38
C THR A 17 7.55 -6.61 11.26
N MET A 18 8.14 -7.61 10.63
CA MET A 18 8.98 -8.58 11.32
C MET A 18 10.42 -8.08 11.28
N GLU A 19 10.89 -7.56 12.42
CA GLU A 19 12.19 -6.91 12.47
C GLU A 19 13.37 -7.86 12.31
N ASN A 20 13.20 -9.12 12.69
CA ASN A 20 14.27 -10.09 12.66
C ASN A 20 14.34 -10.90 11.36
N ILE A 21 13.54 -10.53 10.39
CA ILE A 21 13.44 -11.25 9.13
C ILE A 21 13.68 -10.28 7.98
N LYS A 22 14.55 -10.68 7.07
CA LYS A 22 14.65 -9.95 5.81
C LYS A 22 13.51 -10.41 4.91
N PRO A 23 12.98 -9.57 4.05
CA PRO A 23 13.48 -8.27 3.64
C PRO A 23 13.17 -7.13 4.64
N ASP A 24 13.68 -5.96 4.31
CA ASP A 24 13.50 -4.77 5.12
C ASP A 24 12.04 -4.28 5.10
N CYS A 25 11.79 -3.20 5.84
CA CYS A 25 10.44 -2.66 5.96
C CYS A 25 9.83 -2.26 4.62
N PHE A 26 10.61 -1.68 3.73
CA PHE A 26 10.10 -1.27 2.42
C PHE A 26 9.64 -2.46 1.59
N THR A 27 10.42 -3.51 1.57
CA THR A 27 10.06 -4.71 0.83
C THR A 27 8.83 -5.38 1.43
N GLN A 28 8.77 -5.43 2.76
CA GLN A 28 7.60 -5.98 3.45
C GLN A 28 6.35 -5.15 3.16
N GLY A 29 6.48 -3.83 3.17
CA GLY A 29 5.38 -2.93 2.86
C GLY A 29 4.85 -3.11 1.44
N TYR A 30 5.77 -3.26 0.50
CA TYR A 30 5.41 -3.50 -0.88
C TYR A 30 4.64 -4.81 -1.04
N GLU A 31 5.10 -5.87 -0.36
CA GLU A 31 4.41 -7.15 -0.39
C GLU A 31 3.01 -7.07 0.20
N ILE A 32 2.86 -6.34 1.30
CA ILE A 32 1.55 -6.12 1.91
C ILE A 32 0.63 -5.40 0.92
N LEU A 33 1.14 -4.36 0.29
CA LEU A 33 0.38 -3.58 -0.67
C LEU A 33 -0.06 -4.43 -1.86
N GLU A 34 0.81 -5.29 -2.37
CA GLU A 34 0.47 -6.18 -3.48
C GLU A 34 -0.67 -7.13 -3.15
N LYS A 35 -0.79 -7.54 -1.90
CA LYS A 35 -1.85 -8.44 -1.45
C LYS A 35 -3.17 -7.73 -1.26
N LEU A 36 -3.14 -6.48 -0.82
CA LEU A 36 -4.35 -5.71 -0.49
C LEU A 36 -4.89 -4.89 -1.64
N ALA A 37 -4.03 -4.54 -2.59
CA ALA A 37 -4.39 -3.62 -3.65
C ALA A 37 -3.88 -4.12 -5.00
N THR A 38 -4.40 -3.53 -6.05
CA THR A 38 -3.97 -3.79 -7.41
C THR A 38 -3.40 -2.51 -8.00
N TYR A 39 -2.26 -2.62 -8.67
CA TYR A 39 -1.65 -1.47 -9.33
C TYR A 39 -2.28 -1.24 -10.70
N HIS A 40 -2.75 -0.02 -10.92
CA HIS A 40 -3.27 0.42 -12.21
C HIS A 40 -2.26 1.38 -12.81
N GLY A 41 -1.62 0.95 -13.88
CA GLY A 41 -0.58 1.73 -14.52
C GLY A 41 -1.12 2.92 -15.29
N PRO A 42 -0.22 3.76 -15.80
CA PRO A 42 -0.61 4.98 -16.54
C PRO A 42 -1.31 4.68 -17.86
N GLU A 43 -1.27 3.46 -18.32
CA GLU A 43 -1.94 3.07 -19.55
C GLU A 43 -3.44 2.91 -19.38
N GLU A 44 -3.90 2.70 -18.17
CA GLU A 44 -5.32 2.62 -17.91
C GLU A 44 -5.90 4.02 -17.84
N LYS A 45 -6.86 4.25 -18.68
CA LYS A 45 -7.53 5.55 -18.73
C LYS A 45 -8.54 5.63 -17.60
N GLY A 46 -8.43 6.67 -16.80
CA GLY A 46 -9.36 6.87 -15.72
C GLY A 46 -8.70 7.53 -14.54
N GLU A 47 -9.47 7.73 -13.49
CA GLU A 47 -9.04 8.40 -12.29
C GLU A 47 -8.27 7.47 -11.34
N ASP A 48 -8.26 6.17 -11.63
CA ASP A 48 -7.74 5.15 -10.75
C ASP A 48 -6.32 4.72 -11.10
N GLN A 49 -5.44 5.68 -11.34
CA GLN A 49 -4.03 5.36 -11.56
C GLN A 49 -3.35 5.12 -10.20
N GLY A 50 -2.45 4.15 -10.17
CA GLY A 50 -1.72 3.80 -8.96
C GLY A 50 -2.34 2.60 -8.25
N TRP A 51 -2.13 2.53 -6.94
CA TRP A 51 -2.64 1.41 -6.15
C TRP A 51 -4.07 1.67 -5.70
N VAL A 52 -4.92 0.68 -5.90
CA VAL A 52 -6.33 0.74 -5.49
C VAL A 52 -6.65 -0.50 -4.68
N LEU A 53 -7.23 -0.33 -3.51
CA LEU A 53 -7.60 -1.46 -2.65
C LEU A 53 -8.62 -2.36 -3.35
N ASN A 54 -8.42 -3.67 -3.22
CA ASN A 54 -9.28 -4.64 -3.90
C ASN A 54 -10.70 -4.67 -3.34
N ASP A 55 -10.82 -4.54 -2.02
CA ASP A 55 -12.11 -4.67 -1.35
C ASP A 55 -12.98 -3.43 -1.49
N SER A 56 -12.43 -2.29 -1.13
CA SER A 56 -13.21 -1.04 -1.05
C SER A 56 -13.08 -0.16 -2.27
N LYS A 57 -12.15 -0.49 -3.18
CA LYS A 57 -11.85 0.33 -4.35
C LYS A 57 -11.36 1.73 -4.01
N VAL A 58 -10.83 1.90 -2.82
CA VAL A 58 -10.27 3.17 -2.37
C VAL A 58 -8.83 3.28 -2.87
N GLU A 59 -8.46 4.45 -3.37
CA GLU A 59 -7.10 4.69 -3.83
C GLU A 59 -6.13 4.79 -2.66
N VAL A 60 -4.93 4.28 -2.87
CA VAL A 60 -3.83 4.42 -1.92
C VAL A 60 -3.05 5.68 -2.30
N ALA A 61 -3.00 6.65 -1.39
CA ALA A 61 -2.27 7.89 -1.62
C ALA A 61 -0.76 7.69 -1.47
N GLY A 62 -0.36 6.75 -0.63
CA GLY A 62 1.05 6.46 -0.42
C GLY A 62 1.23 5.53 0.76
N TRP A 63 2.47 5.24 1.09
CA TRP A 63 2.80 4.43 2.27
C TRP A 63 4.23 4.71 2.70
N TYR A 64 4.51 4.44 3.97
CA TYR A 64 5.84 4.66 4.51
C TYR A 64 6.10 3.73 5.69
N CYS A 65 7.37 3.63 6.07
CA CYS A 65 7.79 2.87 7.25
C CYS A 65 8.08 3.81 8.42
N ARG A 66 7.68 3.38 9.58
CA ARG A 66 7.87 4.22 10.77
C ARG A 66 8.32 3.42 11.98
#